data_82d98d3db11f68886057f14a5f9f5dc5
#
_entry.id   82d98d3db11f68886057f14a5f9f5dc5
#
_cell.length_a   1.000
_cell.length_b   1.000
_cell.length_c   1.000
_cell.angle_alpha   90.00
_cell.angle_beta   90.00
_cell.angle_gamma   90.00
#
_symmetry.space_group_name_H-M   'P 1'
#
loop_
_entity.id
_entity.type
_entity.pdbx_description
1 polymer ?
#
loop_
_entity_poly.entity_id
_entity_poly.type
_entity_poly.pdbx_seq_one_letter_code
_entity_poly.pdbx_strand_id
1 'polypeptide(L)'
;MNKKLRDKVKNNGNLPSHIAIIMDGNGRWAKLKSLPRAAGHREGINSVREIVRVCGEIGISYLTLYTFSSENWSRPKTEVSAIMKLLFSTIKKEIENLHKNNVKLSTIGNLEDLPVDTKKNILEGVAKTQNNSGLNLVLALSYGSRQELIRAIKRIGKKIELSDLKSDDISEELFVEELYSSGIPDPDLLIRTGGEYRLSNFLLWQAAYSELLISEKFWPDFREKELLNGIYDYQNRQRRFGQTGEQISA
;
A
#
# COMPACT_ATOMS: atom_id res chain seq x y z
N MET A 1 19.17 -14.18 13.75
CA MET A 1 18.19 -15.02 13.03
C MET A 1 17.67 -14.34 11.76
N ASN A 2 17.28 -13.08 11.82
CA ASN A 2 16.75 -12.36 10.65
C ASN A 2 17.76 -12.17 9.51
N LYS A 3 19.08 -12.00 9.80
CA LYS A 3 20.11 -11.85 8.76
C LYS A 3 20.15 -13.05 7.80
N LYS A 4 20.16 -14.27 8.33
CA LYS A 4 20.14 -15.50 7.49
C LYS A 4 18.90 -15.59 6.61
N LEU A 5 17.72 -15.22 7.14
CA LEU A 5 16.46 -15.23 6.38
C LEU A 5 16.47 -14.13 5.30
N ARG A 6 17.00 -12.95 5.62
CA ARG A 6 17.17 -11.86 4.66
C ARG A 6 18.09 -12.23 3.52
N ASP A 7 19.24 -12.83 3.84
CA ASP A 7 20.20 -13.31 2.84
C ASP A 7 19.55 -14.41 1.97
N LYS A 8 18.77 -15.31 2.57
CA LYS A 8 18.03 -16.35 1.85
C LYS A 8 17.02 -15.75 0.86
N VAL A 9 16.22 -14.77 1.29
CA VAL A 9 15.25 -14.08 0.43
C VAL A 9 15.95 -13.35 -0.71
N LYS A 10 17.05 -12.64 -0.44
CA LYS A 10 17.82 -11.93 -1.48
C LYS A 10 18.43 -12.88 -2.52
N ASN A 11 18.97 -14.00 -2.08
CA ASN A 11 19.69 -14.94 -2.94
C ASN A 11 18.75 -15.85 -3.74
N ASN A 12 17.48 -16.01 -3.31
CA ASN A 12 16.52 -16.87 -3.99
C ASN A 12 16.04 -16.29 -5.33
N GLY A 13 16.31 -15.00 -5.62
CA GLY A 13 15.78 -14.32 -6.80
C GLY A 13 14.25 -14.11 -6.72
N ASN A 14 13.63 -13.72 -7.82
CA ASN A 14 12.16 -13.55 -7.94
C ASN A 14 11.54 -12.75 -6.79
N LEU A 15 12.15 -11.62 -6.45
CA LEU A 15 11.57 -10.70 -5.47
C LEU A 15 10.30 -10.03 -6.04
N PRO A 16 9.24 -9.85 -5.25
CA PRO A 16 8.12 -9.04 -5.68
C PRO A 16 8.62 -7.60 -5.91
N SER A 17 8.31 -7.03 -7.06
CA SER A 17 8.63 -5.62 -7.36
C SER A 17 7.75 -4.68 -6.54
N HIS A 18 6.48 -5.05 -6.34
CA HIS A 18 5.50 -4.28 -5.61
C HIS A 18 4.78 -5.12 -4.56
N ILE A 19 4.84 -4.68 -3.31
CA ILE A 19 4.08 -5.26 -2.19
C ILE A 19 3.00 -4.27 -1.74
N ALA A 20 1.74 -4.73 -1.66
CA ALA A 20 0.64 -3.97 -1.09
C ALA A 20 0.20 -4.57 0.26
N ILE A 21 -0.05 -3.74 1.27
CA ILE A 21 -0.37 -4.22 2.63
C ILE A 21 -1.65 -3.58 3.18
N ILE A 22 -2.60 -4.44 3.58
CA ILE A 22 -3.75 -4.05 4.41
C ILE A 22 -3.36 -4.25 5.87
N MET A 23 -3.12 -3.13 6.56
CA MET A 23 -2.62 -3.05 7.94
C MET A 23 -3.74 -3.24 8.97
N ASP A 24 -4.30 -4.45 9.05
CA ASP A 24 -5.43 -4.76 9.93
C ASP A 24 -4.99 -5.32 11.29
N GLY A 25 -5.86 -5.14 12.28
CA GLY A 25 -5.70 -5.69 13.62
C GLY A 25 -5.24 -4.71 14.71
N ASN A 26 -4.96 -3.43 14.40
CA ASN A 26 -4.50 -2.44 15.38
C ASN A 26 -5.42 -2.34 16.61
N GLY A 27 -6.75 -2.25 16.37
CA GLY A 27 -7.72 -2.15 17.46
C GLY A 27 -7.86 -3.44 18.27
N ARG A 28 -7.81 -4.60 17.60
CA ARG A 28 -7.86 -5.93 18.26
C ARG A 28 -6.63 -6.16 19.12
N TRP A 29 -5.47 -5.81 18.60
CA TRP A 29 -4.20 -5.86 19.35
C TRP A 29 -4.26 -5.01 20.64
N ALA A 30 -4.75 -3.77 20.55
CA ALA A 30 -4.88 -2.90 21.70
C ALA A 30 -5.86 -3.50 22.75
N LYS A 31 -6.99 -4.04 22.28
CA LYS A 31 -7.99 -4.69 23.14
C LYS A 31 -7.39 -5.89 23.92
N LEU A 32 -6.62 -6.74 23.25
CA LEU A 32 -5.94 -7.89 23.90
C LEU A 32 -4.94 -7.45 24.97
N LYS A 33 -4.39 -6.24 24.86
CA LYS A 33 -3.45 -5.66 25.82
C LYS A 33 -4.12 -4.73 26.84
N SER A 34 -5.45 -4.69 26.86
CA SER A 34 -6.22 -3.78 27.72
C SER A 34 -5.84 -2.30 27.53
N LEU A 35 -5.48 -1.93 26.30
CA LEU A 35 -5.06 -0.57 25.92
C LEU A 35 -6.16 0.13 25.09
N PRO A 36 -6.19 1.46 25.12
CA PRO A 36 -7.03 2.23 24.21
C PRO A 36 -6.69 1.93 22.74
N ARG A 37 -7.70 1.92 21.86
CA ARG A 37 -7.55 1.63 20.42
C ARG A 37 -6.44 2.45 19.74
N ALA A 38 -6.30 3.71 20.13
CA ALA A 38 -5.25 4.60 19.64
C ALA A 38 -3.81 4.10 19.93
N ALA A 39 -3.61 3.30 20.99
CA ALA A 39 -2.31 2.72 21.29
C ALA A 39 -1.89 1.68 20.22
N GLY A 40 -2.85 0.89 19.69
CA GLY A 40 -2.57 -0.04 18.61
C GLY A 40 -2.17 0.68 17.33
N HIS A 41 -2.84 1.77 16.96
CA HIS A 41 -2.43 2.58 15.81
C HIS A 41 -1.05 3.19 16.00
N ARG A 42 -0.72 3.65 17.21
CA ARG A 42 0.61 4.21 17.52
C ARG A 42 1.69 3.14 17.42
N GLU A 43 1.45 1.94 17.95
CA GLU A 43 2.40 0.83 17.81
C GLU A 43 2.54 0.37 16.36
N GLY A 44 1.46 0.40 15.58
CA GLY A 44 1.47 0.09 14.16
C GLY A 44 2.43 0.96 13.33
N ILE A 45 2.78 2.18 13.81
CA ILE A 45 3.80 3.01 13.15
C ILE A 45 5.19 2.36 13.25
N ASN A 46 5.50 1.67 14.35
CA ASN A 46 6.77 0.96 14.49
C ASN A 46 6.86 -0.18 13.48
N SER A 47 5.74 -0.87 13.19
CA SER A 47 5.68 -1.85 12.11
C SER A 47 5.93 -1.20 10.74
N VAL A 48 5.29 -0.04 10.46
CA VAL A 48 5.54 0.71 9.22
C VAL A 48 7.03 1.01 9.04
N ARG A 49 7.68 1.58 10.06
CA ARG A 49 9.12 1.92 10.00
C ARG A 49 9.98 0.71 9.68
N GLU A 50 9.72 -0.41 10.36
CA GLU A 50 10.48 -1.64 10.18
C GLU A 50 10.27 -2.23 8.78
N ILE A 51 9.02 -2.33 8.32
CA ILE A 51 8.66 -2.86 7.01
C ILE A 51 9.24 -1.99 5.88
N VAL A 52 9.12 -0.67 5.97
CA VAL A 52 9.71 0.27 4.99
C VAL A 52 11.22 0.08 4.91
N ARG A 53 11.90 0.04 6.06
CA ARG A 53 13.35 -0.21 6.11
C ARG A 53 13.71 -1.54 5.46
N VAL A 54 13.03 -2.63 5.82
CA VAL A 54 13.32 -3.97 5.29
C VAL A 54 13.08 -4.02 3.78
N CYS A 55 11.96 -3.49 3.29
CA CYS A 55 11.67 -3.41 1.85
C CYS A 55 12.78 -2.68 1.09
N GLY A 56 13.22 -1.51 1.59
CA GLY A 56 14.33 -0.78 0.97
C GLY A 56 15.64 -1.56 0.98
N GLU A 57 15.99 -2.20 2.10
CA GLU A 57 17.24 -2.98 2.24
C GLU A 57 17.30 -4.26 1.37
N ILE A 58 16.14 -4.88 1.09
CA ILE A 58 16.09 -6.08 0.23
C ILE A 58 15.88 -5.76 -1.25
N GLY A 59 15.57 -4.50 -1.60
CA GLY A 59 15.45 -4.08 -3.00
C GLY A 59 14.03 -4.15 -3.57
N ILE A 60 12.99 -4.07 -2.72
CA ILE A 60 11.61 -3.88 -3.19
C ILE A 60 11.47 -2.47 -3.80
N SER A 61 10.86 -2.39 -4.99
CA SER A 61 10.71 -1.11 -5.69
C SER A 61 9.52 -0.29 -5.19
N TYR A 62 8.39 -0.96 -4.88
CA TYR A 62 7.16 -0.30 -4.45
C TYR A 62 6.56 -0.98 -3.21
N LEU A 63 6.11 -0.16 -2.26
CA LEU A 63 5.37 -0.61 -1.08
C LEU A 63 4.13 0.26 -0.92
N THR A 64 2.94 -0.29 -1.17
CA THR A 64 1.67 0.41 -0.95
C THR A 64 1.06 0.02 0.39
N LEU A 65 0.81 1.00 1.24
CA LEU A 65 0.19 0.82 2.55
C LEU A 65 -1.23 1.36 2.58
N TYR A 66 -2.22 0.53 2.92
CA TYR A 66 -3.61 0.96 3.11
C TYR A 66 -3.76 1.70 4.43
N THR A 67 -3.47 2.99 4.40
CA THR A 67 -3.34 3.82 5.60
C THR A 67 -4.68 4.33 6.11
N PHE A 68 -5.57 4.79 5.19
CA PHE A 68 -6.90 5.27 5.53
C PHE A 68 -7.87 5.03 4.37
N SER A 69 -8.87 4.18 4.58
CA SER A 69 -9.88 3.89 3.55
C SER A 69 -10.99 4.95 3.51
N SER A 70 -11.67 5.05 2.35
CA SER A 70 -12.86 5.90 2.22
C SER A 70 -13.97 5.52 3.21
N GLU A 71 -14.11 4.24 3.56
CA GLU A 71 -15.07 3.76 4.53
C GLU A 71 -14.73 4.18 5.97
N ASN A 72 -13.46 4.48 6.26
CA ASN A 72 -13.05 4.91 7.61
C ASN A 72 -13.64 6.25 8.04
N TRP A 73 -14.09 7.08 7.09
CA TRP A 73 -14.79 8.33 7.40
C TRP A 73 -16.13 8.09 8.15
N SER A 74 -16.73 6.91 8.01
CA SER A 74 -17.95 6.53 8.74
C SER A 74 -17.71 6.16 10.21
N ARG A 75 -16.47 6.07 10.65
CA ARG A 75 -16.11 5.80 12.05
C ARG A 75 -16.48 6.98 12.97
N PRO A 76 -16.54 6.76 14.29
CA PRO A 76 -16.76 7.86 15.25
C PRO A 76 -15.76 8.99 15.01
N LYS A 77 -16.25 10.25 15.01
CA LYS A 77 -15.45 11.46 14.75
C LYS A 77 -14.20 11.56 15.62
N THR A 78 -14.27 11.09 16.86
CA THR A 78 -13.14 11.06 17.80
C THR A 78 -12.03 10.13 17.33
N GLU A 79 -12.38 8.95 16.77
CA GLU A 79 -11.41 8.00 16.20
C GLU A 79 -10.78 8.58 14.94
N VAL A 80 -11.59 9.10 14.01
CA VAL A 80 -11.10 9.74 12.77
C VAL A 80 -10.14 10.87 13.10
N SER A 81 -10.51 11.78 14.01
CA SER A 81 -9.64 12.88 14.43
C SER A 81 -8.32 12.40 15.05
N ALA A 82 -8.36 11.34 15.87
CA ALA A 82 -7.14 10.76 16.45
C ALA A 82 -6.21 10.16 15.37
N ILE A 83 -6.77 9.45 14.38
CA ILE A 83 -6.01 8.90 13.26
C ILE A 83 -5.39 10.01 12.41
N MET A 84 -6.13 11.08 12.07
CA MET A 84 -5.62 12.20 11.29
C MET A 84 -4.51 12.94 12.02
N LYS A 85 -4.65 13.20 13.33
CA LYS A 85 -3.57 13.79 14.15
C LYS A 85 -2.33 12.90 14.19
N LEU A 86 -2.52 11.58 14.30
CA LEU A 86 -1.41 10.62 14.29
C LEU A 86 -0.70 10.61 12.93
N LEU A 87 -1.45 10.58 11.83
CA LEU A 87 -0.92 10.64 10.47
C LEU A 87 -0.12 11.93 10.25
N PHE A 88 -0.69 13.09 10.59
CA PHE A 88 -0.03 14.39 10.51
C PHE A 88 1.32 14.40 11.26
N SER A 89 1.29 14.00 12.54
CA SER A 89 2.49 14.02 13.38
C SER A 89 3.55 13.02 12.93
N THR A 90 3.13 11.86 12.40
CA THR A 90 4.04 10.82 11.91
C THR A 90 4.73 11.27 10.64
N ILE A 91 3.97 11.73 9.63
CA ILE A 91 4.56 12.17 8.36
C ILE A 91 5.57 13.30 8.61
N LYS A 92 5.18 14.33 9.40
CA LYS A 92 6.08 15.44 9.73
C LYS A 92 7.41 14.98 10.35
N LYS A 93 7.38 13.91 11.16
CA LYS A 93 8.59 13.36 11.80
C LYS A 93 9.42 12.49 10.87
N GLU A 94 8.77 11.78 9.95
CA GLU A 94 9.43 10.75 9.13
C GLU A 94 9.98 11.30 7.80
N ILE A 95 9.54 12.46 7.33
CA ILE A 95 9.96 12.99 6.01
C ILE A 95 11.48 13.04 5.87
N GLU A 96 12.18 13.56 6.89
CA GLU A 96 13.65 13.67 6.87
C GLU A 96 14.30 12.28 6.83
N ASN A 97 13.76 11.33 7.57
CA ASN A 97 14.26 9.96 7.62
C ASN A 97 14.03 9.24 6.30
N LEU A 98 12.85 9.41 5.69
CA LEU A 98 12.55 8.87 4.35
C LEU A 98 13.53 9.43 3.31
N HIS A 99 13.75 10.74 3.31
CA HIS A 99 14.68 11.39 2.38
C HIS A 99 16.11 10.89 2.55
N LYS A 100 16.62 10.82 3.78
CA LYS A 100 17.97 10.31 4.09
C LYS A 100 18.17 8.84 3.66
N ASN A 101 17.11 8.02 3.71
CA ASN A 101 17.16 6.62 3.30
C ASN A 101 16.78 6.41 1.83
N ASN A 102 16.77 7.47 1.03
CA ASN A 102 16.45 7.41 -0.40
C ASN A 102 15.06 6.81 -0.71
N VAL A 103 14.09 6.96 0.21
CA VAL A 103 12.71 6.51 0.01
C VAL A 103 11.91 7.64 -0.63
N LYS A 104 11.27 7.35 -1.78
CA LYS A 104 10.33 8.26 -2.44
C LYS A 104 8.94 8.07 -1.82
N LEU A 105 8.31 9.16 -1.41
CA LEU A 105 6.95 9.16 -0.91
C LEU A 105 5.97 9.50 -2.02
N SER A 106 4.94 8.67 -2.18
CA SER A 106 3.84 8.87 -3.12
C SER A 106 2.50 8.64 -2.43
N THR A 107 1.41 9.04 -3.05
CA THR A 107 0.07 8.84 -2.50
C THR A 107 -0.92 8.42 -3.58
N ILE A 108 -1.90 7.62 -3.20
CA ILE A 108 -3.10 7.31 -3.98
C ILE A 108 -4.35 7.60 -3.13
N GLY A 109 -5.46 7.95 -3.79
CA GLY A 109 -6.71 8.29 -3.13
C GLY A 109 -7.04 9.78 -3.18
N ASN A 110 -8.14 10.18 -2.51
CA ASN A 110 -8.63 11.56 -2.56
C ASN A 110 -8.05 12.39 -1.41
N LEU A 111 -6.98 13.13 -1.68
CA LEU A 111 -6.36 14.01 -0.68
C LEU A 111 -7.22 15.23 -0.30
N GLU A 112 -8.24 15.58 -1.12
CA GLU A 112 -9.14 16.70 -0.82
C GLU A 112 -10.03 16.44 0.41
N ASP A 113 -10.26 15.17 0.74
CA ASP A 113 -11.04 14.80 1.92
C ASP A 113 -10.26 15.01 3.23
N LEU A 114 -8.93 15.15 3.15
CA LEU A 114 -8.07 15.27 4.33
C LEU A 114 -8.10 16.68 4.93
N PRO A 115 -7.90 16.82 6.25
CA PRO A 115 -7.67 18.15 6.84
C PRO A 115 -6.54 18.90 6.14
N VAL A 116 -6.72 20.21 5.93
CA VAL A 116 -5.81 21.08 5.17
C VAL A 116 -4.34 20.91 5.59
N ASP A 117 -4.07 20.95 6.90
CA ASP A 117 -2.71 20.80 7.41
C ASP A 117 -2.12 19.41 7.16
N THR A 118 -2.96 18.36 7.23
CA THR A 118 -2.53 16.99 6.93
C THR A 118 -2.17 16.84 5.46
N LYS A 119 -3.03 17.33 4.57
CA LYS A 119 -2.79 17.36 3.12
C LYS A 119 -1.50 18.12 2.80
N LYS A 120 -1.33 19.33 3.37
CA LYS A 120 -0.13 20.15 3.16
C LYS A 120 1.15 19.40 3.54
N ASN A 121 1.19 18.78 4.73
CA ASN A 121 2.34 18.00 5.18
C ASN A 121 2.68 16.83 4.25
N ILE A 122 1.66 16.14 3.75
CA ILE A 122 1.83 15.03 2.81
C ILE A 122 2.47 15.53 1.52
N LEU A 123 1.94 16.63 0.94
CA LEU A 123 2.45 17.21 -0.29
C LEU A 123 3.89 17.74 -0.14
N GLU A 124 4.23 18.34 1.02
CA GLU A 124 5.60 18.72 1.34
C GLU A 124 6.54 17.50 1.37
N GLY A 125 6.08 16.38 1.96
CA GLY A 125 6.84 15.14 1.98
C GLY A 125 7.05 14.54 0.59
N VAL A 126 6.01 14.53 -0.24
CA VAL A 126 6.09 14.09 -1.64
C VAL A 126 7.08 14.96 -2.41
N ALA A 127 6.96 16.28 -2.34
CA ALA A 127 7.86 17.21 -3.02
C ALA A 127 9.32 17.04 -2.57
N LYS A 128 9.55 16.89 -1.26
CA LYS A 128 10.91 16.72 -0.72
C LYS A 128 11.58 15.43 -1.17
N THR A 129 10.82 14.36 -1.35
CA THR A 129 11.34 13.02 -1.68
C THR A 129 11.22 12.67 -3.17
N GLN A 130 10.71 13.55 -4.02
CA GLN A 130 10.39 13.28 -5.42
C GLN A 130 11.56 12.75 -6.27
N ASN A 131 12.78 13.19 -5.95
CA ASN A 131 14.01 12.80 -6.66
C ASN A 131 14.69 11.58 -6.05
N ASN A 132 14.14 10.98 -5.00
CA ASN A 132 14.67 9.73 -4.45
C ASN A 132 14.40 8.59 -5.43
N SER A 133 15.35 7.65 -5.52
CA SER A 133 15.36 6.55 -6.50
C SER A 133 15.31 5.16 -5.86
N GLY A 134 15.20 5.09 -4.54
CA GLY A 134 15.06 3.83 -3.82
C GLY A 134 13.62 3.33 -3.75
N LEU A 135 13.21 2.79 -2.61
CA LEU A 135 11.85 2.33 -2.40
C LEU A 135 10.83 3.46 -2.63
N ASN A 136 9.81 3.22 -3.46
CA ASN A 136 8.64 4.09 -3.56
C ASN A 136 7.59 3.65 -2.51
N LEU A 137 7.46 4.44 -1.44
CA LEU A 137 6.43 4.24 -0.41
C LEU A 137 5.16 4.96 -0.84
N VAL A 138 4.12 4.19 -1.15
CA VAL A 138 2.81 4.68 -1.57
C VAL A 138 1.82 4.61 -0.41
N LEU A 139 1.30 5.75 0.03
CA LEU A 139 0.26 5.79 1.06
C LEU A 139 -1.13 5.90 0.40
N ALA A 140 -1.97 4.90 0.60
CA ALA A 140 -3.37 4.94 0.20
C ALA A 140 -4.18 5.70 1.28
N LEU A 141 -4.62 6.93 0.94
CA LEU A 141 -5.24 7.90 1.85
C LEU A 141 -6.60 8.33 1.32
N SER A 142 -7.63 8.21 2.14
CA SER A 142 -9.03 8.37 1.70
C SER A 142 -9.28 7.60 0.40
N TYR A 143 -8.76 6.37 0.37
CA TYR A 143 -8.75 5.53 -0.80
C TYR A 143 -9.84 4.46 -0.72
N GLY A 144 -10.47 4.20 -1.84
CA GLY A 144 -11.34 3.07 -2.08
C GLY A 144 -11.36 2.76 -3.57
N SER A 145 -11.16 1.49 -3.94
CA SER A 145 -11.03 1.12 -5.36
C SER A 145 -12.31 1.39 -6.15
N ARG A 146 -13.50 1.15 -5.57
CA ARG A 146 -14.76 1.48 -6.25
C ARG A 146 -14.86 2.97 -6.56
N GLN A 147 -14.44 3.84 -5.63
CA GLN A 147 -14.42 5.29 -5.81
C GLN A 147 -13.39 5.70 -6.87
N GLU A 148 -12.23 5.08 -6.88
CA GLU A 148 -11.19 5.26 -7.91
C GLU A 148 -11.72 4.93 -9.30
N LEU A 149 -12.34 3.75 -9.48
CA LEU A 149 -12.91 3.30 -10.75
C LEU A 149 -13.98 4.26 -11.26
N ILE A 150 -14.92 4.68 -10.40
CA ILE A 150 -15.96 5.66 -10.79
C ILE A 150 -15.34 7.01 -11.17
N ARG A 151 -14.29 7.44 -10.46
CA ARG A 151 -13.56 8.66 -10.82
C ARG A 151 -12.90 8.54 -12.20
N ALA A 152 -12.23 7.42 -12.49
CA ALA A 152 -11.61 7.18 -13.80
C ALA A 152 -12.65 7.20 -14.93
N ILE A 153 -13.79 6.52 -14.75
CA ILE A 153 -14.90 6.52 -15.70
C ILE A 153 -15.40 7.96 -15.97
N LYS A 154 -15.59 8.77 -14.92
CA LYS A 154 -16.02 10.17 -15.07
C LYS A 154 -15.01 11.02 -15.85
N ARG A 155 -13.70 10.79 -15.65
CA ARG A 155 -12.65 11.51 -16.39
C ARG A 155 -12.63 11.12 -17.86
N ILE A 156 -12.76 9.83 -18.16
CA ILE A 156 -12.87 9.32 -19.53
C ILE A 156 -14.14 9.89 -20.18
N GLY A 157 -15.29 9.83 -19.51
CA GLY A 157 -16.54 10.40 -20.01
C GLY A 157 -16.42 11.87 -20.35
N LYS A 158 -15.73 12.66 -19.51
CA LYS A 158 -15.48 14.08 -19.80
C LYS A 158 -14.60 14.30 -21.02
N LYS A 159 -13.57 13.47 -21.24
CA LYS A 159 -12.74 13.54 -22.47
C LYS A 159 -13.57 13.24 -23.73
N ILE A 160 -14.52 12.29 -23.63
CA ILE A 160 -15.44 11.98 -24.75
C ILE A 160 -16.39 13.17 -25.02
N GLU A 161 -16.98 13.76 -23.99
CA GLU A 161 -17.85 14.95 -24.11
C GLU A 161 -17.11 16.14 -24.78
N LEU A 162 -15.81 16.29 -24.49
CA LEU A 162 -14.95 17.34 -25.08
C LEU A 162 -14.41 16.96 -26.46
N SER A 163 -14.74 15.79 -27.00
CA SER A 163 -14.22 15.24 -28.24
C SER A 163 -12.70 15.02 -28.26
N ASP A 164 -12.08 14.94 -27.07
CA ASP A 164 -10.64 14.61 -26.91
C ASP A 164 -10.39 13.11 -26.96
N LEU A 165 -11.44 12.27 -26.91
CA LEU A 165 -11.38 10.81 -26.94
C LEU A 165 -12.65 10.25 -27.59
N LYS A 166 -12.52 9.19 -28.38
CA LYS A 166 -13.65 8.40 -28.87
C LYS A 166 -13.87 7.18 -27.97
N SER A 167 -15.13 6.71 -27.84
CA SER A 167 -15.44 5.53 -27.05
C SER A 167 -14.68 4.28 -27.50
N ASP A 168 -14.42 4.15 -28.81
CA ASP A 168 -13.74 3.00 -29.40
C ASP A 168 -12.21 3.00 -29.12
N ASP A 169 -11.65 4.13 -28.67
CA ASP A 169 -10.24 4.26 -28.29
C ASP A 169 -9.98 3.89 -26.83
N ILE A 170 -11.02 3.52 -26.07
CA ILE A 170 -10.87 3.11 -24.66
C ILE A 170 -10.19 1.75 -24.61
N SER A 171 -9.01 1.68 -24.02
CA SER A 171 -8.25 0.45 -23.75
C SER A 171 -7.96 0.30 -22.26
N GLU A 172 -7.43 -0.86 -21.85
CA GLU A 172 -7.00 -1.08 -20.47
C GLU A 172 -5.88 -0.10 -20.07
N GLU A 173 -4.92 0.17 -20.97
CA GLU A 173 -3.82 1.09 -20.74
C GLU A 173 -4.33 2.51 -20.51
N LEU A 174 -5.23 3.01 -21.37
CA LEU A 174 -5.85 4.31 -21.19
C LEU A 174 -6.64 4.39 -19.89
N PHE A 175 -7.34 3.32 -19.52
CA PHE A 175 -8.07 3.27 -18.26
C PHE A 175 -7.14 3.35 -17.05
N VAL A 176 -6.02 2.61 -17.08
CA VAL A 176 -4.98 2.63 -16.02
C VAL A 176 -4.37 4.01 -15.85
N GLU A 177 -4.18 4.78 -16.93
CA GLU A 177 -3.68 6.17 -16.86
C GLU A 177 -4.62 7.10 -16.06
N GLU A 178 -5.90 6.78 -15.99
CA GLU A 178 -6.90 7.56 -15.26
C GLU A 178 -7.05 7.12 -13.79
N LEU A 179 -6.42 6.04 -13.37
CA LEU A 179 -6.42 5.60 -11.97
C LEU A 179 -5.49 6.50 -11.11
N TYR A 180 -5.69 6.48 -9.80
CA TYR A 180 -4.75 7.11 -8.85
C TYR A 180 -3.37 6.47 -8.89
N SER A 181 -3.31 5.17 -9.23
CA SER A 181 -2.09 4.36 -9.33
C SER A 181 -1.37 4.49 -10.66
N SER A 182 -1.76 5.42 -11.53
CA SER A 182 -1.07 5.65 -12.81
C SER A 182 0.45 5.79 -12.60
N GLY A 183 1.23 5.05 -13.39
CA GLY A 183 2.69 4.98 -13.28
C GLY A 183 3.23 4.14 -12.11
N ILE A 184 2.37 3.49 -11.32
CA ILE A 184 2.73 2.52 -10.29
C ILE A 184 2.38 1.12 -10.84
N PRO A 185 3.31 0.15 -10.85
CA PRO A 185 3.00 -1.20 -11.31
C PRO A 185 1.98 -1.88 -10.39
N ASP A 186 1.25 -2.85 -10.91
CA ASP A 186 0.36 -3.68 -10.12
C ASP A 186 1.11 -4.43 -9.02
N PRO A 187 0.49 -4.69 -7.86
CA PRO A 187 1.17 -5.42 -6.78
C PRO A 187 1.34 -6.91 -7.14
N ASP A 188 2.57 -7.39 -6.97
CA ASP A 188 2.87 -8.82 -7.08
C ASP A 188 2.36 -9.61 -5.89
N LEU A 189 2.46 -9.00 -4.70
CA LEU A 189 2.08 -9.60 -3.42
C LEU A 189 1.20 -8.65 -2.63
N LEU A 190 -0.03 -9.08 -2.31
CA LEU A 190 -0.93 -8.37 -1.42
C LEU A 190 -0.99 -9.10 -0.09
N ILE A 191 -0.58 -8.41 0.98
CA ILE A 191 -0.56 -8.93 2.34
C ILE A 191 -1.72 -8.33 3.13
N ARG A 192 -2.48 -9.16 3.84
CA ARG A 192 -3.42 -8.69 4.86
C ARG A 192 -3.10 -9.28 6.21
N THR A 193 -2.93 -8.43 7.22
CA THR A 193 -2.74 -8.82 8.61
C THR A 193 -4.05 -8.97 9.36
N GLY A 194 -4.06 -9.71 10.47
CA GLY A 194 -5.22 -9.83 11.36
C GLY A 194 -6.21 -10.94 11.02
N GLY A 195 -5.83 -11.91 10.15
CA GLY A 195 -6.61 -13.13 9.93
C GLY A 195 -7.91 -12.95 9.15
N GLU A 196 -8.07 -11.88 8.36
CA GLU A 196 -9.31 -11.59 7.64
C GLU A 196 -9.14 -11.82 6.13
N TYR A 197 -10.01 -12.62 5.53
CA TYR A 197 -9.95 -13.08 4.12
C TYR A 197 -10.81 -12.21 3.19
N ARG A 198 -10.51 -10.91 3.10
CA ARG A 198 -11.22 -9.97 2.20
C ARG A 198 -10.30 -8.83 1.77
N LEU A 199 -10.52 -8.23 0.60
CA LEU A 199 -9.74 -7.10 0.07
C LEU A 199 -10.20 -5.76 0.61
N SER A 200 -11.40 -5.65 1.14
CA SER A 200 -11.95 -4.44 1.75
C SER A 200 -11.82 -3.20 0.86
N ASN A 201 -12.20 -3.33 -0.42
CA ASN A 201 -12.17 -2.26 -1.40
C ASN A 201 -10.77 -1.68 -1.67
N PHE A 202 -9.71 -2.50 -1.49
CA PHE A 202 -8.33 -2.12 -1.73
C PHE A 202 -7.81 -2.68 -3.04
N LEU A 203 -7.35 -1.82 -3.95
CA LEU A 203 -6.68 -2.13 -5.22
C LEU A 203 -7.39 -3.22 -6.05
N LEU A 204 -8.74 -3.16 -6.20
CA LEU A 204 -9.52 -4.24 -6.85
C LEU A 204 -9.11 -4.46 -8.31
N TRP A 205 -8.79 -3.41 -9.05
CA TRP A 205 -8.30 -3.51 -10.42
C TRP A 205 -6.87 -4.04 -10.44
N GLN A 206 -5.99 -3.41 -9.68
CA GLN A 206 -4.56 -3.68 -9.68
C GLN A 206 -4.20 -5.03 -9.07
N ALA A 207 -5.03 -5.58 -8.17
CA ALA A 207 -4.76 -6.85 -7.51
C ALA A 207 -5.27 -8.08 -8.27
N ALA A 208 -5.72 -7.94 -9.52
CA ALA A 208 -6.33 -9.01 -10.31
C ALA A 208 -5.44 -10.27 -10.41
N TYR A 209 -4.12 -10.09 -10.46
CA TYR A 209 -3.13 -11.17 -10.54
C TYR A 209 -2.13 -11.18 -9.37
N SER A 210 -2.45 -10.46 -8.30
CA SER A 210 -1.60 -10.46 -7.09
C SER A 210 -1.68 -11.80 -6.36
N GLU A 211 -0.54 -12.28 -5.88
CA GLU A 211 -0.51 -13.35 -4.89
C GLU A 211 -1.02 -12.82 -3.54
N LEU A 212 -1.86 -13.59 -2.85
CA LEU A 212 -2.42 -13.18 -1.57
C LEU A 212 -1.71 -13.87 -0.41
N LEU A 213 -1.34 -13.09 0.61
CA LEU A 213 -0.85 -13.59 1.89
C LEU A 213 -1.73 -13.07 3.02
N ILE A 214 -2.45 -13.98 3.67
CA ILE A 214 -3.21 -13.65 4.87
C ILE A 214 -2.39 -14.05 6.09
N SER A 215 -2.09 -13.08 6.95
CA SER A 215 -1.35 -13.30 8.20
C SER A 215 -2.29 -13.21 9.39
N GLU A 216 -2.24 -14.23 10.27
CA GLU A 216 -2.96 -14.23 11.55
C GLU A 216 -2.41 -13.18 12.54
N LYS A 217 -1.19 -12.70 12.33
CA LYS A 217 -0.60 -11.63 13.16
C LYS A 217 -1.35 -10.33 12.97
N PHE A 218 -1.63 -9.62 14.05
CA PHE A 218 -2.10 -8.24 13.99
C PHE A 218 -0.98 -7.32 13.52
N TRP A 219 -1.33 -6.24 12.83
CA TRP A 219 -0.35 -5.31 12.26
C TRP A 219 0.74 -4.85 13.25
N PRO A 220 0.46 -4.48 14.52
CA PRO A 220 1.50 -4.11 15.46
C PRO A 220 2.54 -5.21 15.74
N ASP A 221 2.21 -6.47 15.54
CA ASP A 221 3.11 -7.62 15.75
C ASP A 221 3.66 -8.19 14.42
N PHE A 222 3.25 -7.63 13.28
CA PHE A 222 3.78 -7.98 11.95
C PHE A 222 5.06 -7.21 11.70
N ARG A 223 6.18 -7.91 11.70
CA ARG A 223 7.52 -7.33 11.67
C ARG A 223 8.37 -7.94 10.55
N GLU A 224 9.66 -7.63 10.54
CA GLU A 224 10.64 -8.10 9.56
C GLU A 224 10.55 -9.62 9.30
N LYS A 225 10.46 -10.42 10.36
CA LYS A 225 10.41 -11.89 10.23
C LYS A 225 9.19 -12.34 9.44
N GLU A 226 8.03 -11.80 9.77
CA GLU A 226 6.76 -12.13 9.10
C GLU A 226 6.78 -11.70 7.64
N LEU A 227 7.28 -10.50 7.35
CA LEU A 227 7.45 -10.01 5.98
C LEU A 227 8.39 -10.91 5.16
N LEU A 228 9.57 -11.21 5.70
CA LEU A 228 10.55 -12.04 5.00
C LEU A 228 10.04 -13.47 4.75
N ASN A 229 9.30 -14.06 5.69
CA ASN A 229 8.64 -15.35 5.49
C ASN A 229 7.58 -15.28 4.38
N GLY A 230 6.79 -14.21 4.36
CA GLY A 230 5.78 -14.00 3.31
C GLY A 230 6.40 -13.82 1.92
N ILE A 231 7.50 -13.09 1.83
CA ILE A 231 8.24 -12.94 0.56
C ILE A 231 8.86 -14.28 0.15
N TYR A 232 9.43 -15.03 1.09
CA TYR A 232 9.98 -16.34 0.80
C TYR A 232 8.90 -17.33 0.32
N ASP A 233 7.70 -17.31 0.92
CA ASP A 233 6.56 -18.09 0.46
C ASP A 233 6.15 -17.68 -0.97
N TYR A 234 6.02 -16.38 -1.26
CA TYR A 234 5.77 -15.84 -2.60
C TYR A 234 6.80 -16.36 -3.64
N GLN A 235 8.09 -16.35 -3.30
CA GLN A 235 9.16 -16.79 -4.20
C GLN A 235 9.08 -18.28 -4.57
N ASN A 236 8.36 -19.09 -3.78
CA ASN A 236 8.16 -20.50 -4.04
C ASN A 236 6.84 -20.80 -4.76
N ARG A 237 6.03 -19.77 -5.07
CA ARG A 237 4.80 -19.93 -5.84
C ARG A 237 5.06 -19.86 -7.33
N GLN A 238 4.25 -20.57 -8.10
CA GLN A 238 4.26 -20.50 -9.55
C GLN A 238 3.13 -19.57 -10.02
N ARG A 239 3.48 -18.39 -10.56
CA ARG A 239 2.52 -17.45 -11.15
C ARG A 239 2.23 -17.85 -12.59
N ARG A 240 0.97 -18.11 -12.92
CA ARG A 240 0.58 -18.68 -14.23
C ARG A 240 -0.06 -17.68 -15.18
N PHE A 241 -0.58 -16.57 -14.71
CA PHE A 241 -1.24 -15.54 -15.54
C PHE A 241 -2.22 -16.12 -16.58
N GLY A 242 -3.00 -17.15 -16.20
CA GLY A 242 -3.93 -17.84 -17.09
C GLY A 242 -3.32 -18.92 -17.99
N GLN A 243 -1.99 -19.14 -17.96
CA GLN A 243 -1.30 -20.18 -18.72
C GLN A 243 -1.32 -21.54 -18.02
N THR A 244 -1.17 -22.62 -18.78
CA THR A 244 -0.98 -23.97 -18.20
C THR A 244 0.44 -24.17 -17.69
N GLY A 245 0.65 -25.12 -16.77
CA GLY A 245 2.00 -25.42 -16.25
C GLY A 245 3.00 -25.82 -17.33
N GLU A 246 2.55 -26.45 -18.42
CA GLU A 246 3.38 -26.87 -19.55
C GLU A 246 3.84 -25.67 -20.38
N GLN A 247 3.01 -24.63 -20.54
CA GLN A 247 3.35 -23.41 -21.28
C GLN A 247 4.39 -22.53 -20.56
N ILE A 248 4.51 -22.66 -19.23
CA ILE A 248 5.48 -21.90 -18.44
C ILE A 248 6.84 -22.62 -18.39
N SER A 249 6.86 -23.93 -18.63
CA SER A 249 8.07 -24.77 -18.55
C SER A 249 8.78 -24.93 -19.90
N ALA A 250 8.20 -24.37 -20.97
CA ALA A 250 8.76 -24.34 -22.33
C ALA A 250 9.48 -23.02 -22.59
#